data_374e8b78593069430da830f5799a1632
#
_entry.id   374e8b78593069430da830f5799a1632
#
_cell.length_a   1.000
_cell.length_b   1.000
_cell.length_c   1.000
_cell.angle_alpha   90.00
_cell.angle_beta   90.00
_cell.angle_gamma   90.00
#
_symmetry.space_group_name_H-M   'P 1'
#
loop_
_entity.id
_entity.type
_entity.pdbx_description
1 polymer ?
#
loop_
_entity_poly.entity_id
_entity_poly.type
_entity_poly.pdbx_seq_one_letter_code
_entity_poly.pdbx_strand_id
1 'polypeptide(L)'
;MSIEITEAASIELAHRSRGTPRVANRLLRRTRDFAEVEGSGVVDPAVVQLTLDRLGIDGEGLDSMDRKVLETIAYKFDGGPVGIDSLATAIGEEGDTIEDVYEPFLIMRGFIQRTRAGRILTRSGRKHLGLPAPEGQLF
;
A
#
# COMPACT_ATOMS: atom_id res chain seq x y z
N MET A 1 -11.42 11.53 24.66
CA MET A 1 -10.20 11.25 25.40
C MET A 1 -8.98 11.66 24.61
N SER A 2 -8.05 12.29 25.26
CA SER A 2 -6.85 12.81 24.60
C SER A 2 -5.78 11.71 24.55
N ILE A 3 -5.25 11.45 23.35
CA ILE A 3 -4.20 10.46 23.10
C ILE A 3 -2.92 11.19 22.75
N GLU A 4 -1.84 10.89 23.45
CA GLU A 4 -0.54 11.47 23.15
C GLU A 4 0.17 10.67 22.06
N ILE A 5 0.89 11.37 21.18
CA ILE A 5 1.69 10.76 20.14
C ILE A 5 3.13 11.23 20.33
N THR A 6 4.06 10.27 20.43
CA THR A 6 5.47 10.61 20.55
C THR A 6 5.98 11.12 19.20
N GLU A 7 7.06 11.91 19.22
CA GLU A 7 7.69 12.41 18.00
C GLU A 7 8.14 11.27 17.10
N ALA A 8 8.76 10.23 17.67
CA ALA A 8 9.21 9.07 16.92
C ALA A 8 8.05 8.34 16.22
N ALA A 9 6.89 8.21 16.91
CA ALA A 9 5.71 7.59 16.31
C ALA A 9 5.16 8.44 15.17
N SER A 10 5.14 9.76 15.34
CA SER A 10 4.69 10.70 14.32
C SER A 10 5.51 10.58 13.05
N ILE A 11 6.84 10.49 13.20
CA ILE A 11 7.76 10.32 12.08
C ILE A 11 7.52 8.98 11.38
N GLU A 12 7.32 7.91 12.15
CA GLU A 12 7.05 6.58 11.57
C GLU A 12 5.74 6.56 10.80
N LEU A 13 4.68 7.15 11.34
CA LEU A 13 3.40 7.23 10.64
C LEU A 13 3.52 8.02 9.33
N ALA A 14 4.24 9.13 9.37
CA ALA A 14 4.47 9.94 8.17
C ALA A 14 5.26 9.14 7.12
N HIS A 15 6.26 8.40 7.54
CA HIS A 15 7.06 7.56 6.66
C HIS A 15 6.21 6.49 5.98
N ARG A 16 5.35 5.81 6.76
CA ARG A 16 4.50 4.74 6.23
C ARG A 16 3.36 5.24 5.37
N SER A 17 2.92 6.50 5.55
CA SER A 17 1.87 7.10 4.73
C SER A 17 2.39 7.69 3.43
N ARG A 18 3.67 8.00 3.39
CA ARG A 18 4.35 8.46 2.18
C ARG A 18 3.71 9.66 1.48
N GLY A 19 3.23 10.61 2.26
CA GLY A 19 2.64 11.83 1.72
C GLY A 19 1.22 11.68 1.19
N THR A 20 0.57 10.55 1.45
CA THR A 20 -0.82 10.35 1.08
C THR A 20 -1.71 10.68 2.28
N PRO A 21 -2.42 11.83 2.28
CA PRO A 21 -3.21 12.24 3.46
C PRO A 21 -4.26 11.23 3.88
N ARG A 22 -4.90 10.55 2.92
CA ARG A 22 -5.91 9.53 3.22
C ARG A 22 -5.29 8.36 4.00
N VAL A 23 -4.13 7.89 3.56
CA VAL A 23 -3.43 6.80 4.26
C VAL A 23 -2.95 7.26 5.63
N ALA A 24 -2.39 8.48 5.71
CA ALA A 24 -1.93 9.04 6.98
C ALA A 24 -3.07 9.13 7.99
N ASN A 25 -4.23 9.65 7.58
CA ASN A 25 -5.39 9.80 8.46
C ASN A 25 -5.93 8.45 8.91
N ARG A 26 -5.99 7.48 8.01
CA ARG A 26 -6.44 6.13 8.33
C ARG A 26 -5.51 5.45 9.34
N LEU A 27 -4.21 5.55 9.12
CA LEU A 27 -3.21 4.96 10.02
C LEU A 27 -3.25 5.62 11.39
N LEU A 28 -3.35 6.95 11.43
CA LEU A 28 -3.42 7.68 12.68
C LEU A 28 -4.65 7.28 13.49
N ARG A 29 -5.81 7.21 12.85
CA ARG A 29 -7.06 6.81 13.50
C ARG A 29 -6.97 5.41 14.08
N ARG A 30 -6.49 4.46 13.29
CA ARG A 30 -6.35 3.06 13.74
C ARG A 30 -5.32 2.92 14.86
N THR A 31 -4.22 3.64 14.76
CA THR A 31 -3.19 3.61 15.79
C THR A 31 -3.70 4.17 17.11
N ARG A 32 -4.47 5.25 17.05
CA ARG A 32 -5.09 5.84 18.24
C ARG A 32 -6.10 4.89 18.89
N ASP A 33 -6.95 4.27 18.07
CA ASP A 33 -7.91 3.28 18.57
C ASP A 33 -7.20 2.13 19.26
N PHE A 34 -6.11 1.64 18.68
CA PHE A 34 -5.32 0.56 19.25
C PHE A 34 -4.69 0.97 20.57
N ALA A 35 -4.15 2.19 20.65
CA ALA A 35 -3.55 2.70 21.89
C ALA A 35 -4.57 2.83 23.02
N GLU A 36 -5.82 3.19 22.69
CA GLU A 36 -6.90 3.27 23.67
C GLU A 36 -7.27 1.91 24.25
N VAL A 37 -7.36 0.91 23.37
CA VAL A 37 -7.87 -0.42 23.74
C VAL A 37 -6.81 -1.28 24.42
N GLU A 38 -5.61 -1.32 23.86
CA GLU A 38 -4.58 -2.25 24.30
C GLU A 38 -3.34 -1.59 24.90
N GLY A 39 -3.25 -0.28 24.81
CA GLY A 39 -2.07 0.45 25.24
C GLY A 39 -2.30 1.32 26.46
N SER A 40 -1.31 2.14 26.75
CA SER A 40 -1.31 3.10 27.83
C SER A 40 -1.96 4.44 27.47
N GLY A 41 -2.57 4.54 26.29
CA GLY A 41 -3.09 5.80 25.77
C GLY A 41 -2.03 6.67 25.11
N VAL A 42 -0.84 6.12 24.88
CA VAL A 42 0.25 6.82 24.20
C VAL A 42 0.58 6.08 22.91
N VAL A 43 0.65 6.82 21.81
CA VAL A 43 1.07 6.28 20.52
C VAL A 43 2.60 6.43 20.44
N ASP A 44 3.29 5.34 20.66
CA ASP A 44 4.75 5.24 20.53
C ASP A 44 5.11 4.33 19.35
N PRO A 45 6.40 4.21 18.99
CA PRO A 45 6.78 3.36 17.84
C PRO A 45 6.33 1.90 17.98
N ALA A 46 6.28 1.36 19.18
CA ALA A 46 5.82 -0.02 19.38
C ALA A 46 4.35 -0.17 19.05
N VAL A 47 3.51 0.79 19.46
CA VAL A 47 2.08 0.80 19.13
C VAL A 47 1.88 0.95 17.62
N VAL A 48 2.67 1.82 16.98
CA VAL A 48 2.61 2.00 15.53
C VAL A 48 2.92 0.67 14.82
N GLN A 49 3.98 -0.01 15.22
CA GLN A 49 4.37 -1.28 14.60
C GLN A 49 3.30 -2.35 14.79
N LEU A 50 2.74 -2.46 15.99
CA LEU A 50 1.65 -3.40 16.23
C LEU A 50 0.43 -3.12 15.35
N THR A 51 0.10 -1.85 15.19
CA THR A 51 -1.03 -1.43 14.35
C THR A 51 -0.78 -1.80 12.88
N LEU A 52 0.42 -1.50 12.38
CA LEU A 52 0.79 -1.83 11.00
C LEU A 52 0.71 -3.34 10.76
N ASP A 53 1.20 -4.14 11.70
CA ASP A 53 1.15 -5.59 11.62
C ASP A 53 -0.29 -6.10 11.60
N ARG A 54 -1.16 -5.55 12.45
CA ARG A 54 -2.57 -5.91 12.51
C ARG A 54 -3.33 -5.54 11.25
N LEU A 55 -2.99 -4.41 10.61
CA LEU A 55 -3.61 -3.97 9.36
C LEU A 55 -2.99 -4.64 8.14
N GLY A 56 -1.91 -5.39 8.33
CA GLY A 56 -1.21 -6.04 7.23
C GLY A 56 -0.45 -5.07 6.34
N ILE A 57 -0.02 -3.93 6.89
CA ILE A 57 0.74 -2.92 6.14
C ILE A 57 2.23 -3.26 6.24
N ASP A 58 2.89 -3.38 5.10
CA ASP A 58 4.30 -3.74 5.06
C ASP A 58 5.25 -2.54 5.24
N GLY A 59 6.55 -2.79 5.15
CA GLY A 59 7.57 -1.77 5.33
C GLY A 59 7.52 -0.63 4.32
N GLU A 60 6.88 -0.85 3.17
CA GLU A 60 6.71 0.16 2.13
C GLU A 60 5.37 0.90 2.24
N GLY A 61 4.55 0.56 3.23
CA GLY A 61 3.26 1.19 3.44
C GLY A 61 2.11 0.55 2.68
N LEU A 62 2.33 -0.61 2.07
CA LEU A 62 1.29 -1.32 1.32
C LEU A 62 0.45 -2.19 2.23
N ASP A 63 -0.87 -2.11 2.08
CA ASP A 63 -1.79 -3.00 2.77
C ASP A 63 -2.06 -4.26 1.92
N SER A 64 -2.96 -5.13 2.41
CA SER A 64 -3.27 -6.37 1.72
C SER A 64 -3.88 -6.15 0.34
N MET A 65 -4.71 -5.11 0.17
CA MET A 65 -5.34 -4.83 -1.12
C MET A 65 -4.33 -4.26 -2.12
N ASP A 66 -3.43 -3.39 -1.67
CA ASP A 66 -2.35 -2.87 -2.51
C ASP A 66 -1.50 -4.01 -3.06
N ARG A 67 -1.12 -4.95 -2.18
CA ARG A 67 -0.36 -6.13 -2.60
C ARG A 67 -1.15 -7.02 -3.54
N LYS A 68 -2.47 -7.14 -3.31
CA LYS A 68 -3.33 -7.93 -4.20
C LYS A 68 -3.37 -7.37 -5.61
N VAL A 69 -3.38 -6.04 -5.76
CA VAL A 69 -3.29 -5.40 -7.07
C VAL A 69 -1.99 -5.78 -7.75
N LEU A 70 -0.85 -5.63 -7.05
CA LEU A 70 0.46 -5.97 -7.60
C LEU A 70 0.56 -7.45 -7.95
N GLU A 71 0.14 -8.32 -7.06
CA GLU A 71 0.20 -9.77 -7.26
C GLU A 71 -0.68 -10.21 -8.43
N THR A 72 -1.86 -9.62 -8.58
CA THR A 72 -2.76 -9.94 -9.69
C THR A 72 -2.13 -9.58 -11.03
N ILE A 73 -1.53 -8.40 -11.12
CA ILE A 73 -0.83 -8.00 -12.36
C ILE A 73 0.34 -8.95 -12.62
N ALA A 74 1.10 -9.30 -11.59
CA ALA A 74 2.28 -10.15 -11.72
C ALA A 74 1.94 -11.58 -12.12
N TYR A 75 0.97 -12.19 -11.44
CA TYR A 75 0.73 -13.62 -11.56
C TYR A 75 -0.38 -13.99 -12.54
N LYS A 76 -1.43 -13.18 -12.61
CA LYS A 76 -2.54 -13.47 -13.54
C LYS A 76 -2.35 -12.86 -14.91
N PHE A 77 -1.61 -11.78 -15.02
CA PHE A 77 -1.40 -11.07 -16.28
C PHE A 77 0.07 -10.96 -16.67
N ASP A 78 0.91 -11.74 -16.03
CA ASP A 78 2.34 -11.88 -16.34
C ASP A 78 3.07 -10.52 -16.38
N GLY A 79 2.74 -9.65 -15.44
CA GLY A 79 3.34 -8.31 -15.35
C GLY A 79 2.63 -7.25 -16.18
N GLY A 80 1.59 -7.63 -16.88
CA GLY A 80 0.81 -6.74 -17.74
C GLY A 80 1.34 -6.68 -19.16
N PRO A 81 0.77 -5.80 -20.01
CA PRO A 81 -0.26 -4.81 -19.67
C PRO A 81 -1.64 -5.42 -19.43
N VAL A 82 -2.39 -4.84 -18.52
CA VAL A 82 -3.75 -5.26 -18.21
C VAL A 82 -4.66 -4.04 -18.06
N GLY A 83 -5.81 -4.07 -18.71
CA GLY A 83 -6.79 -2.99 -18.61
C GLY A 83 -7.50 -2.98 -17.28
N ILE A 84 -8.08 -1.82 -16.92
CA ILE A 84 -8.72 -1.67 -15.63
C ILE A 84 -9.90 -2.63 -15.43
N ASP A 85 -10.67 -2.88 -16.47
CA ASP A 85 -11.84 -3.77 -16.34
C ASP A 85 -11.43 -5.22 -16.07
N SER A 86 -10.39 -5.69 -16.75
CA SER A 86 -9.86 -7.04 -16.53
C SER A 86 -9.25 -7.16 -15.14
N LEU A 87 -8.51 -6.15 -14.72
CA LEU A 87 -7.90 -6.11 -13.39
C LEU A 87 -8.98 -6.10 -12.30
N ALA A 88 -9.99 -5.26 -12.47
CA ALA A 88 -11.11 -5.14 -11.52
C ALA A 88 -11.84 -6.48 -11.37
N THR A 89 -12.13 -7.13 -12.50
CA THR A 89 -12.80 -8.43 -12.49
C THR A 89 -11.95 -9.49 -11.75
N ALA A 90 -10.65 -9.49 -12.02
CA ALA A 90 -9.75 -10.48 -11.40
C ALA A 90 -9.61 -10.28 -9.90
N ILE A 91 -9.67 -9.05 -9.43
CA ILE A 91 -9.53 -8.71 -8.00
C ILE A 91 -10.88 -8.84 -7.28
N GLY A 92 -11.98 -8.62 -7.98
CA GLY A 92 -13.31 -8.56 -7.37
C GLY A 92 -13.61 -7.20 -6.78
N GLU A 93 -13.08 -6.13 -7.38
CA GLU A 93 -13.28 -4.76 -6.94
C GLU A 93 -13.74 -3.91 -8.11
N GLU A 94 -14.37 -2.78 -7.83
CA GLU A 94 -14.78 -1.86 -8.89
C GLU A 94 -13.56 -1.13 -9.47
N GLY A 95 -13.57 -0.92 -10.80
CA GLY A 95 -12.49 -0.23 -11.49
C GLY A 95 -12.23 1.16 -10.96
N ASP A 96 -13.30 1.91 -10.68
CA ASP A 96 -13.18 3.27 -10.13
C ASP A 96 -12.48 3.26 -8.77
N THR A 97 -12.76 2.28 -7.94
CA THR A 97 -12.12 2.15 -6.64
C THR A 97 -10.62 1.88 -6.79
N ILE A 98 -10.25 1.01 -7.73
CA ILE A 98 -8.84 0.74 -8.00
C ILE A 98 -8.13 2.00 -8.47
N GLU A 99 -8.73 2.73 -9.42
CA GLU A 99 -8.14 3.94 -9.97
C GLU A 99 -8.03 5.08 -8.96
N ASP A 100 -9.01 5.21 -8.08
CA ASP A 100 -9.08 6.35 -7.16
C ASP A 100 -8.39 6.09 -5.83
N VAL A 101 -8.36 4.83 -5.37
CA VAL A 101 -7.88 4.49 -4.03
C VAL A 101 -6.50 3.83 -4.05
N TYR A 102 -6.28 2.87 -4.93
CA TYR A 102 -5.05 2.05 -4.90
C TYR A 102 -4.00 2.49 -5.90
N GLU A 103 -4.37 2.75 -7.14
CA GLU A 103 -3.41 3.12 -8.19
C GLU A 103 -2.57 4.36 -7.88
N PRO A 104 -3.16 5.45 -7.37
CA PRO A 104 -2.36 6.66 -7.14
C PRO A 104 -1.16 6.41 -6.24
N PHE A 105 -1.35 5.65 -5.17
CA PHE A 105 -0.27 5.33 -4.25
C PHE A 105 0.77 4.41 -4.91
N LEU A 106 0.32 3.39 -5.61
CA LEU A 106 1.20 2.43 -6.27
C LEU A 106 2.01 3.08 -7.39
N ILE A 107 1.41 4.00 -8.14
CA ILE A 107 2.09 4.76 -9.19
C ILE A 107 3.11 5.71 -8.56
N MET A 108 2.74 6.39 -7.50
CA MET A 108 3.63 7.30 -6.78
C MET A 108 4.86 6.56 -6.25
N ARG A 109 4.67 5.35 -5.76
CA ARG A 109 5.76 4.49 -5.28
C ARG A 109 6.60 3.89 -6.41
N GLY A 110 6.13 4.01 -7.65
CA GLY A 110 6.84 3.47 -8.81
C GLY A 110 6.71 1.96 -8.98
N PHE A 111 5.70 1.35 -8.37
CA PHE A 111 5.48 -0.10 -8.46
C PHE A 111 4.68 -0.50 -9.68
N ILE A 112 3.81 0.37 -10.17
CA ILE A 112 3.07 0.16 -11.42
C ILE A 112 3.18 1.38 -12.31
N GLN A 113 2.90 1.19 -13.59
CA GLN A 113 2.90 2.26 -14.57
C GLN A 113 1.66 2.10 -15.44
N ARG A 114 1.00 3.21 -15.75
CA ARG A 114 -0.14 3.23 -16.65
C ARG A 114 0.33 3.51 -18.07
N THR A 115 0.01 2.61 -18.98
CA THR A 115 0.35 2.76 -20.41
C THR A 115 -0.92 2.75 -21.27
N ARG A 116 -0.78 2.99 -22.56
CA ARG A 116 -1.92 2.92 -23.49
C ARG A 116 -2.54 1.53 -23.53
N ALA A 117 -1.72 0.50 -23.36
CA ALA A 117 -2.20 -0.89 -23.40
C ALA A 117 -2.77 -1.35 -22.04
N GLY A 118 -2.56 -0.60 -20.99
CA GLY A 118 -3.03 -0.92 -19.65
C GLY A 118 -1.97 -0.72 -18.59
N ARG A 119 -2.19 -1.33 -17.43
CA ARG A 119 -1.27 -1.21 -16.29
C ARG A 119 -0.20 -2.29 -16.38
N ILE A 120 1.04 -1.90 -16.11
CA ILE A 120 2.16 -2.82 -16.07
C ILE A 120 2.83 -2.76 -14.70
N LEU A 121 3.40 -3.89 -14.29
CA LEU A 121 4.21 -3.97 -13.09
C LEU A 121 5.63 -3.56 -13.45
N THR A 122 6.18 -2.60 -12.71
CA THR A 122 7.55 -2.12 -12.96
C THR A 122 8.58 -3.08 -12.38
N ARG A 123 9.87 -2.83 -12.68
CA ARG A 123 10.96 -3.57 -12.05
C ARG A 123 10.91 -3.41 -10.53
N SER A 124 10.64 -2.21 -10.03
CA SER A 124 10.50 -1.96 -8.59
C SER A 124 9.34 -2.73 -7.98
N GLY A 125 8.22 -2.83 -8.69
CA GLY A 125 7.08 -3.62 -8.25
C GLY A 125 7.41 -5.10 -8.17
N ARG A 126 8.13 -5.62 -9.16
CA ARG A 126 8.58 -7.02 -9.14
C ARG A 126 9.54 -7.27 -7.98
N LYS A 127 10.47 -6.37 -7.75
CA LYS A 127 11.42 -6.48 -6.65
C LYS A 127 10.70 -6.49 -5.30
N HIS A 128 9.68 -5.66 -5.16
CA HIS A 128 8.89 -5.61 -3.93
C HIS A 128 8.19 -6.95 -3.65
N LEU A 129 7.75 -7.64 -4.68
CA LEU A 129 7.14 -8.97 -4.56
C LEU A 129 8.15 -10.11 -4.49
N GLY A 130 9.45 -9.80 -4.56
CA GLY A 130 10.49 -10.82 -4.56
C GLY A 130 10.65 -11.54 -5.89
N LEU A 131 10.14 -10.96 -6.98
CA LEU A 131 10.22 -11.54 -8.30
C LEU A 131 11.46 -11.06 -9.06
N PRO A 132 12.06 -11.90 -9.93
CA PRO A 132 13.17 -11.43 -10.76
C PRO A 132 12.68 -10.44 -11.81
N ALA A 133 13.57 -9.53 -12.23
CA ALA A 133 13.29 -8.62 -13.31
C ALA A 133 13.08 -9.43 -14.61
N PRO A 134 12.09 -9.07 -15.44
CA PRO A 134 11.91 -9.75 -16.71
C PRO A 134 13.12 -9.52 -17.62
N GLU A 135 13.46 -10.54 -18.39
CA GLU A 135 14.53 -10.45 -19.34
C GLU A 135 14.22 -9.40 -20.40
N GLY A 136 15.17 -8.48 -20.64
CA GLY A 136 14.98 -7.42 -21.64
C GLY A 136 14.15 -6.23 -21.19
N GLN A 137 13.69 -6.19 -19.95
CA GLN A 137 12.89 -5.08 -19.43
C GLN A 137 13.79 -4.04 -18.77
N LEU A 138 13.56 -2.75 -19.09
CA LEU A 138 14.40 -1.64 -18.62
C LEU A 138 13.80 -0.88 -17.44
N PHE A 139 12.57 -1.14 -17.05
CA PHE A 139 11.89 -0.43 -15.98
C PHE A 139 11.28 -1.33 -14.93
#